data_daaa53927b7b710e4ef9b1806a0bf16d
#
_entry.id   daaa53927b7b710e4ef9b1806a0bf16d
#
_cell.length_a   1.000
_cell.length_b   1.000
_cell.length_c   1.000
_cell.angle_alpha   90.00
_cell.angle_beta   90.00
_cell.angle_gamma   90.00
#
_symmetry.space_group_name_H-M   'P 1'
#
loop_
_entity.id
_entity.type
_entity.pdbx_description
1 polymer ?
#
loop_
_entity_poly.entity_id
_entity_poly.type
_entity_poly.pdbx_seq_one_letter_code
_entity_poly.pdbx_strand_id
1 'polypeptide(L)'
;MDSESKRRRFLGGLAAGAVSLTAGCTDALDTVRPGGNESDDGSPDGKNGSDEGSESAPDIDSGAVVFVYDDGPMDDYETAFPVHQEFDAPASVGIVTEWIGREDFNGGDWMGESELTELADAGWEIMAHTTGHTALGEFELVEDVDPSDTRIYPEKRNHGFHQIYDLEITDGDESVRRTITGSSEDATGPYIEFEEAVGQSFAAGETVERYPEDLMNQFLGDCKEDLESMDFAVDTLLAPYDIVDEWTLEFATEYYDGIANVNPGSMLNPKNEFDPFDTNRSYFVEYTSSENTEAQLANVEKQEAIGIIGAHTFKEEVTESNIRDTLEWVEDSDLEAVTFRDAIRANADGSD
;
A
#
# COMPACT_ATOMS: atom_id res chain seq x y z
N MET A 1 28.18 29.51 -21.99
CA MET A 1 28.37 28.06 -22.29
C MET A 1 27.24 27.39 -21.58
N ASP A 2 26.18 27.17 -22.35
CA ASP A 2 24.91 26.65 -21.86
C ASP A 2 24.99 25.13 -21.69
N SER A 3 24.61 24.64 -20.55
CA SER A 3 24.29 23.22 -20.35
C SER A 3 22.79 23.12 -20.03
N GLU A 4 22.04 22.83 -21.08
CA GLU A 4 20.61 22.52 -20.98
C GLU A 4 20.40 21.18 -20.22
N SER A 5 19.83 21.29 -19.05
CA SER A 5 19.26 20.18 -18.28
C SER A 5 18.04 19.64 -19.03
N LYS A 6 18.13 18.44 -19.57
CA LYS A 6 17.00 17.74 -20.18
C LYS A 6 16.12 17.15 -19.09
N ARG A 7 15.04 17.86 -18.75
CA ARG A 7 13.91 17.28 -18.02
C ARG A 7 13.24 16.22 -18.90
N ARG A 8 13.37 14.95 -18.54
CA ARG A 8 12.55 13.88 -19.11
C ARG A 8 11.14 14.00 -18.53
N ARG A 9 10.20 14.36 -19.40
CA ARG A 9 8.76 14.26 -19.11
C ARG A 9 8.37 12.80 -19.26
N PHE A 10 7.84 12.20 -18.21
CA PHE A 10 7.10 10.94 -18.27
C PHE A 10 5.81 11.21 -19.08
N LEU A 11 5.75 10.65 -20.25
CA LEU A 11 4.53 10.53 -21.05
C LEU A 11 4.17 9.04 -21.04
N GLY A 12 3.16 8.68 -20.28
CA GLY A 12 2.51 7.38 -20.40
C GLY A 12 1.92 7.23 -21.79
N GLY A 13 2.48 6.34 -22.60
CA GLY A 13 2.00 5.98 -23.92
C GLY A 13 1.32 4.61 -23.89
N LEU A 14 0.00 4.59 -23.88
CA LEU A 14 -0.81 3.38 -24.12
C LEU A 14 -0.72 3.03 -25.61
N ALA A 15 -0.15 1.87 -25.91
CA ALA A 15 -0.26 1.23 -27.22
C ALA A 15 -1.36 0.17 -27.15
N ALA A 16 -2.49 0.45 -27.78
CA ALA A 16 -3.58 -0.50 -27.97
C ALA A 16 -3.14 -1.58 -28.99
N GLY A 17 -2.95 -2.81 -28.52
CA GLY A 17 -2.74 -3.99 -29.34
C GLY A 17 -4.03 -4.82 -29.39
N ALA A 18 -4.72 -4.80 -30.52
CA ALA A 18 -5.87 -5.66 -30.79
C ALA A 18 -5.38 -7.09 -31.05
N VAL A 19 -5.81 -8.06 -30.24
CA VAL A 19 -5.63 -9.49 -30.52
C VAL A 19 -7.00 -10.13 -30.78
N SER A 20 -7.13 -10.69 -31.99
CA SER A 20 -8.31 -11.37 -32.48
C SER A 20 -8.48 -12.74 -31.82
N LEU A 21 -9.66 -12.98 -31.27
CA LEU A 21 -10.13 -14.29 -30.81
C LEU A 21 -10.55 -15.18 -32.00
N THR A 22 -10.00 -16.38 -32.09
CA THR A 22 -10.62 -17.47 -32.84
C THR A 22 -11.03 -18.59 -31.88
N ALA A 23 -12.32 -18.88 -31.93
CA ALA A 23 -12.99 -19.94 -31.19
C ALA A 23 -12.61 -21.33 -31.71
N GLY A 24 -12.55 -22.30 -30.81
CA GLY A 24 -12.49 -23.72 -31.14
C GLY A 24 -13.05 -24.55 -30.00
N CYS A 25 -14.29 -24.98 -30.16
CA CYS A 25 -14.95 -25.97 -29.32
C CYS A 25 -14.39 -27.38 -29.58
N THR A 26 -14.33 -28.23 -28.56
CA THR A 26 -14.93 -29.58 -28.62
C THR A 26 -15.02 -30.25 -27.26
N ASP A 27 -16.18 -30.85 -27.03
CA ASP A 27 -16.66 -31.70 -25.95
C ASP A 27 -15.79 -32.91 -25.61
N ALA A 28 -15.87 -33.37 -24.36
CA ALA A 28 -16.27 -34.75 -24.06
C ALA A 28 -16.54 -34.96 -22.55
N LEU A 29 -17.77 -35.30 -22.24
CA LEU A 29 -18.26 -35.93 -21.03
C LEU A 29 -17.60 -37.32 -20.84
N ASP A 30 -17.29 -37.72 -19.62
CA ASP A 30 -17.81 -39.02 -19.16
C ASP A 30 -17.86 -39.13 -17.63
N THR A 31 -19.00 -39.58 -17.20
CA THR A 31 -19.45 -39.91 -15.85
C THR A 31 -18.94 -41.28 -15.42
N VAL A 32 -18.57 -41.48 -14.13
CA VAL A 32 -18.91 -42.70 -13.36
C VAL A 32 -18.82 -42.44 -11.83
N ARG A 33 -19.91 -42.60 -11.11
CA ARG A 33 -20.07 -43.07 -9.71
C ARG A 33 -20.65 -44.50 -9.79
N PRO A 34 -20.66 -45.38 -8.80
CA PRO A 34 -20.77 -45.18 -7.36
C PRO A 34 -20.12 -46.28 -6.42
N GLY A 35 -20.32 -46.11 -5.13
CA GLY A 35 -20.37 -47.13 -4.10
C GLY A 35 -19.21 -47.07 -3.11
N GLY A 36 -19.32 -46.92 -1.82
CA GLY A 36 -20.32 -47.32 -0.87
C GLY A 36 -19.64 -48.01 0.33
N ASN A 37 -19.85 -47.47 1.51
CA ASN A 37 -19.99 -48.15 2.78
C ASN A 37 -18.77 -48.42 3.70
N GLU A 38 -18.90 -47.98 4.88
CA GLU A 38 -19.04 -48.38 6.27
C GLU A 38 -17.86 -48.03 7.20
N SER A 39 -18.26 -47.22 8.16
CA SER A 39 -17.93 -47.16 9.59
C SER A 39 -16.75 -48.00 10.15
N ASP A 40 -15.83 -47.30 10.83
CA ASP A 40 -15.39 -47.79 12.15
C ASP A 40 -15.07 -46.62 13.10
N ASP A 41 -15.56 -46.82 14.32
CA ASP A 41 -15.50 -46.00 15.51
C ASP A 41 -14.10 -46.13 16.15
N GLY A 42 -13.48 -45.03 16.50
CA GLY A 42 -12.19 -45.10 17.21
C GLY A 42 -11.60 -43.74 17.55
N SER A 43 -12.13 -43.04 18.54
CA SER A 43 -11.36 -42.01 19.24
C SER A 43 -10.12 -42.60 19.86
N PRO A 44 -8.98 -41.92 19.75
CA PRO A 44 -8.36 -41.48 20.98
C PRO A 44 -7.94 -40.03 20.98
N ASP A 45 -8.17 -39.40 22.11
CA ASP A 45 -7.55 -38.15 22.53
C ASP A 45 -6.08 -38.03 22.10
N GLY A 46 -5.80 -37.00 21.34
CA GLY A 46 -4.46 -36.55 21.02
C GLY A 46 -4.50 -35.03 20.89
N LYS A 47 -4.43 -34.33 22.01
CA LYS A 47 -4.02 -32.93 22.04
C LYS A 47 -2.64 -32.85 21.41
N ASN A 48 -2.56 -32.39 20.19
CA ASN A 48 -1.42 -31.69 19.66
C ASN A 48 -1.89 -30.24 19.46
N GLY A 49 -1.76 -29.44 20.50
CA GLY A 49 -1.61 -28.04 20.36
C GLY A 49 -0.27 -27.85 19.62
N SER A 50 -0.31 -27.44 18.38
CA SER A 50 0.76 -26.67 17.81
C SER A 50 0.87 -25.44 18.71
N ASP A 51 1.90 -25.41 19.53
CA ASP A 51 2.43 -24.21 20.14
C ASP A 51 2.87 -23.36 18.95
N GLU A 52 1.98 -22.53 18.41
CA GLU A 52 2.37 -21.38 17.64
C GLU A 52 3.16 -20.56 18.64
N GLY A 53 4.48 -20.54 18.47
CA GLY A 53 5.38 -19.75 19.29
C GLY A 53 4.90 -18.30 19.17
N SER A 54 4.23 -17.82 20.18
CA SER A 54 4.04 -16.40 20.41
C SER A 54 5.44 -15.82 20.55
N GLU A 55 6.01 -15.34 19.44
CA GLU A 55 7.17 -14.47 19.51
C GLU A 55 6.75 -13.31 20.41
N SER A 56 7.49 -13.11 21.49
CA SER A 56 7.24 -11.98 22.38
C SER A 56 7.48 -10.71 21.61
N ALA A 57 6.56 -9.73 21.73
CA ALA A 57 6.76 -8.41 21.15
C ALA A 57 8.16 -7.88 21.53
N PRO A 58 8.86 -7.16 20.62
CA PRO A 58 10.15 -6.56 20.91
C PRO A 58 10.01 -5.53 22.03
N ASP A 59 11.08 -5.36 22.80
CA ASP A 59 11.17 -4.35 23.85
C ASP A 59 11.63 -3.02 23.21
N ILE A 60 10.72 -2.10 23.01
CA ILE A 60 10.99 -0.79 22.40
C ILE A 60 11.09 0.34 23.44
N ASP A 61 11.55 0.04 24.67
CA ASP A 61 11.57 1.01 25.78
C ASP A 61 12.32 2.30 25.44
N SER A 62 13.42 2.21 24.69
CA SER A 62 14.22 3.38 24.25
C SER A 62 13.68 4.10 23.00
N GLY A 63 12.62 3.61 22.40
CA GLY A 63 12.08 4.07 21.13
C GLY A 63 12.44 3.14 19.97
N ALA A 64 11.76 3.32 18.85
CA ALA A 64 11.93 2.46 17.68
C ALA A 64 11.89 3.25 16.37
N VAL A 65 12.44 2.64 15.33
CA VAL A 65 12.33 3.11 13.95
C VAL A 65 11.74 2.00 13.08
N VAL A 66 10.73 2.36 12.29
CA VAL A 66 10.10 1.52 11.29
C VAL A 66 10.50 2.01 9.91
N PHE A 67 11.23 1.19 9.16
CA PHE A 67 11.50 1.44 7.75
C PHE A 67 10.38 0.84 6.91
N VAL A 68 9.79 1.64 6.02
CA VAL A 68 8.69 1.20 5.15
C VAL A 68 9.05 1.48 3.71
N TYR A 69 9.12 0.45 2.89
CA TYR A 69 9.35 0.57 1.45
C TYR A 69 8.05 0.44 0.68
N ASP A 70 7.88 1.28 -0.34
CA ASP A 70 6.63 1.41 -1.07
C ASP A 70 6.67 0.62 -2.38
N ASP A 71 5.52 0.08 -2.78
CA ASP A 71 5.21 -0.52 -4.08
C ASP A 71 5.73 -1.94 -4.31
N GLY A 72 6.82 -2.37 -3.68
CA GLY A 72 7.44 -3.69 -3.87
C GLY A 72 8.26 -3.86 -5.16
N PRO A 73 9.01 -2.84 -5.62
CA PRO A 73 9.90 -2.97 -6.78
C PRO A 73 11.05 -3.94 -6.51
N MET A 74 11.64 -4.49 -7.58
CA MET A 74 12.82 -5.35 -7.48
C MET A 74 14.01 -4.62 -6.80
N ASP A 75 14.07 -3.30 -6.88
CA ASP A 75 15.09 -2.48 -6.21
C ASP A 75 15.02 -2.59 -4.67
N ASP A 76 13.87 -2.91 -4.05
CA ASP A 76 13.78 -3.20 -2.62
C ASP A 76 14.62 -4.43 -2.26
N TYR A 77 14.52 -5.49 -3.07
CA TYR A 77 15.27 -6.72 -2.90
C TYR A 77 16.75 -6.58 -3.29
N GLU A 78 17.06 -5.87 -4.37
CA GLU A 78 18.44 -5.76 -4.88
C GLU A 78 19.27 -4.70 -4.17
N THR A 79 18.64 -3.63 -3.66
CA THR A 79 19.35 -2.46 -3.07
C THR A 79 19.12 -2.35 -1.57
N ALA A 80 17.87 -2.35 -1.07
CA ALA A 80 17.59 -2.12 0.34
C ALA A 80 17.85 -3.37 1.19
N PHE A 81 17.33 -4.51 0.79
CA PHE A 81 17.42 -5.74 1.57
C PHE A 81 18.84 -6.17 1.93
N PRO A 82 19.84 -6.16 1.01
CA PRO A 82 21.22 -6.53 1.39
C PRO A 82 21.83 -5.60 2.44
N VAL A 83 21.50 -4.31 2.40
CA VAL A 83 22.00 -3.35 3.40
C VAL A 83 21.35 -3.62 4.75
N HIS A 84 20.03 -3.82 4.81
CA HIS A 84 19.32 -4.16 6.04
C HIS A 84 19.85 -5.45 6.69
N GLN A 85 20.21 -6.46 5.88
CA GLN A 85 20.82 -7.70 6.38
C GLN A 85 22.17 -7.47 7.05
N GLU A 86 22.97 -6.49 6.61
CA GLU A 86 24.26 -6.19 7.23
C GLU A 86 24.13 -5.65 8.66
N PHE A 87 22.99 -5.01 8.98
CA PHE A 87 22.67 -4.43 10.28
C PHE A 87 21.72 -5.29 11.12
N ASP A 88 21.30 -6.46 10.61
CA ASP A 88 20.26 -7.29 11.24
C ASP A 88 18.96 -6.48 11.56
N ALA A 89 18.65 -5.53 10.69
CA ALA A 89 17.56 -4.57 10.84
C ALA A 89 16.37 -4.97 9.96
N PRO A 90 15.22 -5.35 10.53
CA PRO A 90 14.02 -5.64 9.75
C PRO A 90 13.44 -4.36 9.15
N ALA A 91 12.57 -4.54 8.14
CA ALA A 91 11.78 -3.47 7.55
C ALA A 91 10.38 -3.96 7.19
N SER A 92 9.51 -3.07 6.77
CA SER A 92 8.18 -3.38 6.22
C SER A 92 8.16 -2.99 4.74
N VAL A 93 7.44 -3.74 3.90
CA VAL A 93 7.29 -3.43 2.49
C VAL A 93 5.84 -3.56 2.05
N GLY A 94 5.31 -2.50 1.41
CA GLY A 94 3.96 -2.47 0.86
C GLY A 94 3.90 -3.11 -0.52
N ILE A 95 3.08 -4.13 -0.70
CA ILE A 95 3.01 -4.93 -1.93
C ILE A 95 1.72 -4.67 -2.68
N VAL A 96 1.84 -4.29 -3.95
CA VAL A 96 0.74 -4.19 -4.91
C VAL A 96 0.55 -5.56 -5.56
N THR A 97 -0.53 -6.27 -5.23
CA THR A 97 -0.63 -7.70 -5.60
C THR A 97 -0.72 -7.96 -7.11
N GLU A 98 -1.33 -7.06 -7.88
CA GLU A 98 -1.37 -7.17 -9.34
C GLU A 98 0.00 -6.97 -10.01
N TRP A 99 1.00 -6.47 -9.28
CA TRP A 99 2.34 -6.21 -9.81
C TRP A 99 3.33 -7.35 -9.52
N ILE A 100 3.02 -8.24 -8.60
CA ILE A 100 3.90 -9.35 -8.18
C ILE A 100 4.44 -10.13 -9.40
N GLY A 101 5.77 -10.21 -9.51
CA GLY A 101 6.50 -10.94 -10.54
C GLY A 101 6.38 -10.37 -11.95
N ARG A 102 5.92 -9.14 -12.11
CA ARG A 102 5.81 -8.50 -13.43
C ARG A 102 7.11 -7.78 -13.80
N GLU A 103 7.58 -8.03 -15.01
CA GLU A 103 8.73 -7.38 -15.62
C GLU A 103 8.28 -6.30 -16.61
N ASP A 104 9.07 -5.23 -16.78
CA ASP A 104 8.80 -4.10 -17.70
C ASP A 104 7.39 -3.50 -17.54
N PHE A 105 6.85 -3.51 -16.32
CA PHE A 105 5.51 -3.04 -16.03
C PHE A 105 5.53 -1.77 -15.18
N ASN A 106 4.71 -0.76 -15.52
CA ASN A 106 4.66 0.54 -14.83
C ASN A 106 6.03 1.21 -14.63
N GLY A 107 6.99 0.90 -15.52
CA GLY A 107 8.32 1.53 -15.52
C GLY A 107 9.37 0.83 -14.67
N GLY A 108 9.09 -0.37 -14.15
CA GLY A 108 10.02 -1.18 -13.36
C GLY A 108 9.76 -2.68 -13.43
N ASP A 109 10.60 -3.41 -12.74
CA ASP A 109 10.45 -4.82 -12.44
C ASP A 109 10.00 -4.97 -10.99
N TRP A 110 9.13 -5.92 -10.70
CA TRP A 110 8.47 -6.09 -9.41
C TRP A 110 8.82 -7.43 -8.80
N MET A 111 9.02 -7.44 -7.48
CA MET A 111 9.36 -8.67 -6.75
C MET A 111 8.30 -9.76 -7.00
N GLY A 112 8.77 -10.99 -7.17
CA GLY A 112 7.94 -12.18 -7.22
C GLY A 112 7.81 -12.83 -5.84
N GLU A 113 7.02 -13.90 -5.77
CA GLU A 113 6.79 -14.66 -4.53
C GLU A 113 8.11 -15.16 -3.90
N SER A 114 9.14 -15.49 -4.70
CA SER A 114 10.42 -15.94 -4.18
C SER A 114 11.18 -14.85 -3.41
N GLU A 115 11.24 -13.66 -3.95
CA GLU A 115 11.89 -12.51 -3.32
C GLU A 115 11.13 -12.10 -2.05
N LEU A 116 9.78 -12.04 -2.12
CA LEU A 116 8.94 -11.76 -0.96
C LEU A 116 9.12 -12.79 0.16
N THR A 117 9.26 -14.07 -0.19
CA THR A 117 9.53 -15.14 0.78
C THR A 117 10.88 -14.96 1.45
N GLU A 118 11.93 -14.59 0.69
CA GLU A 118 13.26 -14.34 1.26
C GLU A 118 13.26 -13.12 2.20
N LEU A 119 12.50 -12.06 1.89
CA LEU A 119 12.31 -10.92 2.78
C LEU A 119 11.62 -11.35 4.09
N ALA A 120 10.51 -12.07 3.98
CA ALA A 120 9.73 -12.54 5.14
C ALA A 120 10.54 -13.51 6.03
N ASP A 121 11.30 -14.45 5.44
CA ASP A 121 12.19 -15.37 6.15
C ASP A 121 13.33 -14.63 6.89
N ALA A 122 13.70 -13.44 6.42
CA ALA A 122 14.68 -12.57 7.04
C ALA A 122 14.08 -11.59 8.07
N GLY A 123 12.79 -11.70 8.37
CA GLY A 123 12.11 -10.88 9.38
C GLY A 123 11.47 -9.60 8.86
N TRP A 124 11.43 -9.39 7.55
CA TRP A 124 10.69 -8.28 6.99
C TRP A 124 9.18 -8.53 7.07
N GLU A 125 8.43 -7.48 7.24
CA GLU A 125 6.97 -7.50 7.18
C GLU A 125 6.48 -7.26 5.74
N ILE A 126 5.60 -8.15 5.27
CA ILE A 126 4.83 -7.94 4.04
C ILE A 126 3.53 -7.25 4.41
N MET A 127 3.32 -6.05 3.88
CA MET A 127 2.13 -5.22 4.08
C MET A 127 1.29 -5.19 2.81
N ALA A 128 -0.02 -5.01 2.95
CA ALA A 128 -0.88 -4.73 1.81
C ALA A 128 -0.64 -3.30 1.27
N HIS A 129 -0.71 -3.15 -0.08
CA HIS A 129 -0.63 -1.85 -0.76
C HIS A 129 -1.70 -1.73 -1.86
N THR A 130 -2.88 -2.28 -1.59
CA THR A 130 -4.01 -2.50 -2.50
C THR A 130 -3.72 -3.45 -3.67
N THR A 131 -4.75 -3.91 -4.35
CA THR A 131 -4.55 -4.83 -5.50
C THR A 131 -3.85 -4.13 -6.66
N GLY A 132 -4.19 -2.88 -6.96
CA GLY A 132 -3.75 -2.17 -8.17
C GLY A 132 -3.07 -0.82 -7.92
N HIS A 133 -2.57 -0.53 -6.71
CA HIS A 133 -2.04 0.78 -6.32
C HIS A 133 -3.10 1.89 -6.46
N THR A 134 -4.29 1.66 -5.91
CA THR A 134 -5.42 2.57 -5.98
C THR A 134 -5.47 3.53 -4.80
N ALA A 135 -5.70 4.83 -5.05
CA ALA A 135 -6.00 5.79 -3.98
C ALA A 135 -7.31 5.40 -3.29
N LEU A 136 -7.37 5.49 -1.96
CA LEU A 136 -8.51 4.98 -1.17
C LEU A 136 -9.44 6.08 -0.66
N GLY A 137 -9.01 7.35 -0.67
CA GLY A 137 -9.77 8.47 -0.14
C GLY A 137 -10.79 9.06 -1.11
N GLU A 138 -11.47 10.08 -0.64
CA GLU A 138 -12.43 10.89 -1.39
C GLU A 138 -11.75 12.16 -1.93
N PHE A 139 -12.20 12.66 -3.10
CA PHE A 139 -11.73 13.94 -3.62
C PHE A 139 -12.91 14.87 -3.91
N GLU A 140 -12.87 16.08 -3.33
CA GLU A 140 -13.87 17.12 -3.55
C GLU A 140 -13.87 17.58 -5.01
N LEU A 141 -15.06 17.80 -5.58
CA LEU A 141 -15.20 18.41 -6.91
C LEU A 141 -15.01 19.92 -6.82
N VAL A 142 -14.16 20.45 -7.70
CA VAL A 142 -13.83 21.89 -7.78
C VAL A 142 -14.68 22.66 -8.79
N GLU A 143 -15.47 21.98 -9.61
CA GLU A 143 -16.39 22.55 -10.59
C GLU A 143 -17.77 21.88 -10.47
N ASP A 144 -18.83 22.67 -10.75
CA ASP A 144 -20.21 22.16 -10.84
C ASP A 144 -20.32 21.11 -11.97
N VAL A 145 -21.18 20.12 -11.79
CA VAL A 145 -21.47 19.08 -12.79
C VAL A 145 -22.87 19.24 -13.33
N ASP A 146 -23.00 19.38 -14.64
CA ASP A 146 -24.27 19.32 -15.34
C ASP A 146 -24.63 17.86 -15.74
N PRO A 147 -25.94 17.50 -15.84
CA PRO A 147 -26.35 16.13 -16.21
C PRO A 147 -25.81 15.62 -17.54
N SER A 148 -25.40 16.52 -18.44
CA SER A 148 -24.86 16.18 -19.76
C SER A 148 -23.34 16.00 -19.77
N ASP A 149 -22.66 16.28 -18.67
CA ASP A 149 -21.22 16.21 -18.60
C ASP A 149 -20.74 14.75 -18.59
N THR A 150 -19.65 14.52 -19.33
CA THR A 150 -18.94 13.24 -19.38
C THR A 150 -17.58 13.32 -18.70
N ARG A 151 -17.35 14.39 -17.92
CA ARG A 151 -16.16 14.55 -17.09
C ARG A 151 -16.49 15.32 -15.84
N ILE A 152 -15.67 15.10 -14.83
CA ILE A 152 -15.67 15.83 -13.56
C ILE A 152 -14.28 16.40 -13.28
N TYR A 153 -14.21 17.39 -12.41
CA TYR A 153 -12.97 18.05 -12.00
C TYR A 153 -12.78 17.89 -10.49
N PRO A 154 -12.15 16.79 -10.04
CA PRO A 154 -11.79 16.62 -8.63
C PRO A 154 -10.52 17.40 -8.29
N GLU A 155 -10.24 17.62 -6.99
CA GLU A 155 -8.98 18.20 -6.51
C GLU A 155 -7.74 17.43 -7.00
N LYS A 156 -7.86 16.11 -7.11
CA LYS A 156 -6.82 15.20 -7.61
C LYS A 156 -7.45 14.19 -8.56
N ARG A 157 -6.68 13.64 -9.47
CA ARG A 157 -7.15 12.68 -10.47
C ARG A 157 -6.60 11.25 -10.26
N ASN A 158 -6.24 10.91 -9.04
CA ASN A 158 -5.61 9.63 -8.76
C ASN A 158 -6.49 8.45 -9.19
N HIS A 159 -7.80 8.49 -8.92
CA HIS A 159 -8.72 7.45 -9.37
C HIS A 159 -8.78 7.30 -10.88
N GLY A 160 -8.61 8.38 -11.62
CA GLY A 160 -8.58 8.37 -13.08
C GLY A 160 -7.37 7.66 -13.71
N PHE A 161 -6.38 7.20 -12.92
CA PHE A 161 -5.30 6.34 -13.41
C PHE A 161 -5.77 4.90 -13.66
N HIS A 162 -6.87 4.50 -13.02
CA HIS A 162 -7.43 3.16 -13.07
C HIS A 162 -8.69 3.11 -13.93
N GLN A 163 -8.51 3.11 -15.25
CA GLN A 163 -9.61 2.94 -16.20
C GLN A 163 -10.29 1.59 -15.95
N ILE A 164 -11.58 1.49 -16.35
CA ILE A 164 -12.45 0.34 -16.16
C ILE A 164 -13.14 0.20 -14.81
N TYR A 165 -12.64 0.82 -13.76
CA TYR A 165 -13.37 0.83 -12.49
C TYR A 165 -14.47 1.88 -12.50
N ASP A 166 -15.52 1.60 -11.72
CA ASP A 166 -16.59 2.55 -11.48
C ASP A 166 -16.19 3.54 -10.39
N LEU A 167 -16.53 4.79 -10.62
CA LEU A 167 -16.40 5.86 -9.65
C LEU A 167 -17.78 6.26 -9.15
N GLU A 168 -17.93 6.48 -7.86
CA GLU A 168 -19.12 7.07 -7.26
C GLU A 168 -18.93 8.59 -7.14
N ILE A 169 -19.90 9.35 -7.61
CA ILE A 169 -19.99 10.81 -7.44
C ILE A 169 -21.16 11.04 -6.51
N THR A 170 -20.94 11.67 -5.37
CA THR A 170 -21.99 11.82 -4.34
C THR A 170 -21.90 13.13 -3.58
N ASP A 171 -23.06 13.69 -3.20
CA ASP A 171 -23.22 14.81 -2.25
C ASP A 171 -23.72 14.34 -0.87
N GLY A 172 -23.75 13.02 -0.64
CA GLY A 172 -24.23 12.38 0.57
C GLY A 172 -25.74 12.07 0.56
N ASP A 173 -26.56 12.79 -0.22
CA ASP A 173 -27.99 12.54 -0.38
C ASP A 173 -28.30 11.76 -1.65
N GLU A 174 -27.59 12.07 -2.73
CA GLU A 174 -27.73 11.44 -4.04
C GLU A 174 -26.36 10.96 -4.55
N SER A 175 -26.34 9.86 -5.30
CA SER A 175 -25.14 9.35 -5.91
C SER A 175 -25.35 8.79 -7.30
N VAL A 176 -24.30 8.82 -8.12
CA VAL A 176 -24.25 8.14 -9.40
C VAL A 176 -22.92 7.41 -9.56
N ARG A 177 -22.94 6.27 -10.25
CA ARG A 177 -21.73 5.54 -10.61
C ARG A 177 -21.43 5.67 -12.09
N ARG A 178 -20.17 5.89 -12.44
CA ARG A 178 -19.70 5.99 -13.83
C ARG A 178 -18.36 5.32 -13.99
N THR A 179 -18.25 4.54 -15.06
CA THR A 179 -17.00 3.85 -15.42
C THR A 179 -15.96 4.84 -15.94
N ILE A 180 -14.79 4.82 -15.35
CA ILE A 180 -13.65 5.66 -15.73
C ILE A 180 -13.11 5.22 -17.09
N THR A 181 -12.97 6.17 -18.02
CA THR A 181 -12.40 5.93 -19.35
C THR A 181 -11.09 6.64 -19.58
N GLY A 182 -10.76 7.62 -18.75
CA GLY A 182 -9.53 8.36 -18.83
C GLY A 182 -9.41 9.47 -17.80
N SER A 183 -8.23 10.05 -17.73
CA SER A 183 -7.98 11.27 -16.96
C SER A 183 -6.88 12.10 -17.58
N SER A 184 -6.93 13.40 -17.37
CA SER A 184 -5.90 14.33 -17.80
C SER A 184 -6.01 15.63 -16.98
N GLU A 185 -5.39 16.70 -17.47
CA GLU A 185 -5.43 18.01 -16.87
C GLU A 185 -5.59 19.06 -17.95
N ASP A 186 -6.39 20.09 -17.72
CA ASP A 186 -6.56 21.25 -18.59
C ASP A 186 -6.45 22.57 -17.80
N ALA A 187 -6.94 23.67 -18.38
CA ALA A 187 -6.83 25.00 -17.74
C ALA A 187 -7.68 25.14 -16.46
N THR A 188 -8.70 24.29 -16.28
CA THR A 188 -9.56 24.25 -15.10
C THR A 188 -8.88 23.48 -13.98
N GLY A 189 -8.20 22.37 -14.34
CA GLY A 189 -7.52 21.50 -13.39
C GLY A 189 -7.45 20.05 -13.84
N PRO A 190 -7.16 19.13 -12.91
CA PRO A 190 -7.23 17.70 -13.17
C PRO A 190 -8.68 17.30 -13.44
N TYR A 191 -8.89 16.33 -14.33
CA TYR A 191 -10.22 15.80 -14.62
C TYR A 191 -10.21 14.28 -14.84
N ILE A 192 -11.39 13.69 -14.64
CA ILE A 192 -11.68 12.28 -14.92
C ILE A 192 -12.80 12.21 -15.97
N GLU A 193 -12.66 11.32 -16.95
CA GLU A 193 -13.61 11.15 -18.07
C GLU A 193 -14.39 9.85 -17.95
N PHE A 194 -15.65 9.90 -18.39
CA PHE A 194 -16.57 8.76 -18.42
C PHE A 194 -17.11 8.54 -19.84
N GLU A 195 -17.48 7.30 -20.15
CA GLU A 195 -18.13 6.98 -21.43
C GLU A 195 -19.54 7.59 -21.54
N GLU A 196 -20.27 7.57 -20.42
CA GLU A 196 -21.65 8.07 -20.32
C GLU A 196 -21.68 9.40 -19.57
N ALA A 197 -22.69 10.23 -19.90
CA ALA A 197 -22.95 11.45 -19.16
C ALA A 197 -23.28 11.16 -17.69
N VAL A 198 -22.89 12.06 -16.78
CA VAL A 198 -23.13 11.92 -15.32
C VAL A 198 -24.62 11.75 -15.04
N GLY A 199 -25.49 12.43 -15.78
CA GLY A 199 -26.95 12.22 -15.71
C GLY A 199 -27.64 12.95 -14.57
N GLN A 200 -26.88 13.59 -13.70
CA GLN A 200 -27.35 14.33 -12.54
C GLN A 200 -26.50 15.59 -12.35
N SER A 201 -27.07 16.63 -11.69
CA SER A 201 -26.33 17.84 -11.33
C SER A 201 -25.74 17.68 -9.95
N PHE A 202 -24.49 18.14 -9.79
CA PHE A 202 -23.79 18.19 -8.51
C PHE A 202 -23.12 19.54 -8.35
N ALA A 203 -23.09 20.07 -7.13
CA ALA A 203 -22.45 21.35 -6.83
C ALA A 203 -20.99 21.15 -6.38
N ALA A 204 -20.10 21.98 -6.89
CA ALA A 204 -18.72 22.04 -6.43
C ALA A 204 -18.64 22.35 -4.93
N GLY A 205 -17.65 21.74 -4.24
CA GLY A 205 -17.42 21.96 -2.81
C GLY A 205 -18.46 21.31 -1.88
N GLU A 206 -19.49 20.67 -2.42
CA GLU A 206 -20.49 19.91 -1.67
C GLU A 206 -20.54 18.45 -2.13
N THR A 207 -19.71 18.08 -3.10
CA THR A 207 -19.71 16.77 -3.78
C THR A 207 -18.31 16.19 -3.80
N VAL A 208 -18.22 14.91 -3.55
CA VAL A 208 -16.97 14.14 -3.66
C VAL A 208 -17.09 13.08 -4.75
N GLU A 209 -15.95 12.66 -5.25
CA GLU A 209 -15.81 11.45 -6.02
C GLU A 209 -14.95 10.45 -5.22
N ARG A 210 -15.29 9.16 -5.32
CA ARG A 210 -14.64 8.09 -4.58
C ARG A 210 -14.87 6.72 -5.24
N TYR A 211 -14.07 5.75 -4.87
CA TYR A 211 -14.43 4.37 -5.15
C TYR A 211 -15.63 3.94 -4.30
N PRO A 212 -16.63 3.25 -4.88
CA PRO A 212 -17.75 2.72 -4.12
C PRO A 212 -17.33 1.57 -3.19
N GLU A 213 -18.16 1.30 -2.16
CA GLU A 213 -17.93 0.30 -1.11
C GLU A 213 -17.47 -1.06 -1.63
N ASP A 214 -18.10 -1.58 -2.70
CA ASP A 214 -17.74 -2.87 -3.28
C ASP A 214 -16.31 -2.90 -3.84
N LEU A 215 -15.83 -1.80 -4.43
CA LEU A 215 -14.45 -1.67 -4.89
C LEU A 215 -13.48 -1.42 -3.73
N MET A 216 -13.87 -0.65 -2.71
CA MET A 216 -13.03 -0.51 -1.50
C MET A 216 -12.76 -1.87 -0.86
N ASN A 217 -13.81 -2.68 -0.67
CA ASN A 217 -13.67 -4.04 -0.13
C ASN A 217 -12.82 -4.94 -1.05
N GLN A 218 -12.96 -4.81 -2.37
CA GLN A 218 -12.12 -5.53 -3.32
C GLN A 218 -10.65 -5.12 -3.20
N PHE A 219 -10.33 -3.84 -3.23
CA PHE A 219 -8.94 -3.36 -3.20
C PHE A 219 -8.21 -3.73 -1.90
N LEU A 220 -8.91 -3.75 -0.78
CA LEU A 220 -8.36 -4.07 0.53
C LEU A 220 -8.43 -5.57 0.83
N GLY A 221 -9.62 -6.17 0.68
CA GLY A 221 -9.86 -7.58 1.01
C GLY A 221 -9.15 -8.54 0.07
N ASP A 222 -9.27 -8.35 -1.26
CA ASP A 222 -8.60 -9.22 -2.23
C ASP A 222 -7.08 -9.09 -2.12
N CYS A 223 -6.54 -7.87 -1.85
CA CYS A 223 -5.10 -7.69 -1.64
C CYS A 223 -4.59 -8.51 -0.44
N LYS A 224 -5.32 -8.48 0.68
CA LYS A 224 -5.00 -9.29 1.85
C LYS A 224 -5.09 -10.79 1.52
N GLU A 225 -6.19 -11.23 0.90
CA GLU A 225 -6.40 -12.64 0.53
C GLU A 225 -5.33 -13.16 -0.44
N ASP A 226 -4.93 -12.34 -1.43
CA ASP A 226 -3.88 -12.69 -2.38
C ASP A 226 -2.55 -12.97 -1.66
N LEU A 227 -2.12 -12.07 -0.78
CA LEU A 227 -0.88 -12.22 -0.02
C LEU A 227 -0.95 -13.37 0.99
N GLU A 228 -2.06 -13.54 1.70
CA GLU A 228 -2.27 -14.65 2.63
C GLU A 228 -2.30 -16.01 1.90
N SER A 229 -2.76 -16.04 0.64
CA SER A 229 -2.71 -17.25 -0.20
C SER A 229 -1.29 -17.70 -0.57
N MET A 230 -0.31 -16.81 -0.43
CA MET A 230 1.13 -17.07 -0.58
C MET A 230 1.82 -17.37 0.77
N ASP A 231 1.04 -17.66 1.83
CA ASP A 231 1.50 -17.96 3.19
C ASP A 231 2.12 -16.75 3.94
N PHE A 232 1.89 -15.51 3.51
CA PHE A 232 2.29 -14.33 4.27
C PHE A 232 1.25 -13.96 5.32
N ALA A 233 1.70 -13.55 6.52
CA ALA A 233 0.83 -12.89 7.49
C ALA A 233 0.67 -11.42 7.11
N VAL A 234 -0.56 -10.93 6.92
CA VAL A 234 -0.84 -9.57 6.46
C VAL A 234 -1.81 -8.88 7.40
N ASP A 235 -1.25 -8.13 8.34
CA ASP A 235 -2.02 -7.46 9.39
C ASP A 235 -2.10 -5.94 9.18
N THR A 236 -1.33 -5.37 8.24
CA THR A 236 -1.14 -3.93 8.10
C THR A 236 -1.26 -3.45 6.66
N LEU A 237 -1.60 -2.18 6.52
CA LEU A 237 -1.78 -1.49 5.25
C LEU A 237 -0.77 -0.35 5.10
N LEU A 238 -0.21 -0.22 3.92
CA LEU A 238 0.40 0.99 3.41
C LEU A 238 -0.55 1.60 2.38
N ALA A 239 -1.09 2.78 2.64
CA ALA A 239 -2.07 3.38 1.74
C ALA A 239 -1.38 4.04 0.53
N PRO A 240 -1.77 3.73 -0.73
CA PRO A 240 -1.20 4.36 -1.90
C PRO A 240 -1.32 5.88 -1.88
N TYR A 241 -0.26 6.57 -2.33
CA TYR A 241 -0.18 8.04 -2.43
C TYR A 241 -0.25 8.80 -1.09
N ASP A 242 -0.13 8.14 0.06
CA ASP A 242 -0.37 8.73 1.39
C ASP A 242 -1.75 9.41 1.49
N ILE A 243 -2.77 8.78 0.92
CA ILE A 243 -4.14 9.30 0.93
C ILE A 243 -4.98 8.41 1.84
N VAL A 244 -5.27 8.96 3.04
CA VAL A 244 -6.11 8.33 4.05
C VAL A 244 -7.06 9.39 4.61
N ASP A 245 -8.34 9.06 4.66
CA ASP A 245 -9.40 9.88 5.23
C ASP A 245 -10.44 9.01 5.96
N GLU A 246 -11.56 9.60 6.36
CA GLU A 246 -12.61 8.86 7.07
C GLU A 246 -13.20 7.73 6.22
N TRP A 247 -13.29 7.91 4.88
CA TRP A 247 -13.75 6.87 3.95
C TRP A 247 -12.77 5.70 3.88
N THR A 248 -11.48 5.99 3.79
CA THR A 248 -10.44 4.96 3.84
C THR A 248 -10.51 4.17 5.16
N LEU A 249 -10.62 4.86 6.30
CA LEU A 249 -10.63 4.25 7.63
C LEU A 249 -11.87 3.38 7.86
N GLU A 250 -13.03 3.74 7.29
CA GLU A 250 -14.26 2.93 7.40
C GLU A 250 -14.05 1.49 6.94
N PHE A 251 -13.29 1.30 5.85
CA PHE A 251 -13.03 -0.03 5.30
C PHE A 251 -11.72 -0.65 5.81
N ALA A 252 -10.65 0.12 5.91
CA ALA A 252 -9.35 -0.42 6.26
C ALA A 252 -9.34 -1.08 7.66
N THR A 253 -10.09 -0.52 8.61
CA THR A 253 -10.22 -1.09 9.98
C THR A 253 -10.94 -2.44 10.02
N GLU A 254 -11.63 -2.84 8.95
CA GLU A 254 -12.25 -4.17 8.85
C GLU A 254 -11.26 -5.27 8.46
N TYR A 255 -10.13 -4.89 7.84
CA TYR A 255 -9.15 -5.84 7.29
C TYR A 255 -7.81 -5.82 7.99
N TYR A 256 -7.40 -4.67 8.56
CA TYR A 256 -6.03 -4.44 9.05
C TYR A 256 -6.02 -3.92 10.48
N ASP A 257 -4.91 -4.14 11.17
CA ASP A 257 -4.66 -3.68 12.53
C ASP A 257 -4.00 -2.28 12.57
N GLY A 258 -3.60 -1.74 11.42
CA GLY A 258 -3.05 -0.38 11.30
C GLY A 258 -2.67 0.01 9.88
N ILE A 259 -2.44 1.32 9.70
CA ILE A 259 -1.98 1.96 8.46
C ILE A 259 -0.70 2.74 8.77
N ALA A 260 0.37 2.48 8.02
CA ALA A 260 1.69 3.03 8.34
C ALA A 260 1.87 4.52 7.96
N ASN A 261 0.98 5.10 7.16
CA ASN A 261 1.17 6.40 6.50
C ASN A 261 -0.09 7.28 6.46
N VAL A 262 -0.81 7.36 7.59
CA VAL A 262 -2.05 8.16 7.67
C VAL A 262 -1.75 9.66 7.51
N ASN A 263 -0.73 10.18 8.21
CA ASN A 263 -0.37 11.59 8.20
C ASN A 263 1.05 11.77 7.66
N PRO A 264 1.23 12.13 6.38
CA PRO A 264 2.55 12.36 5.82
C PRO A 264 3.20 13.65 6.33
N GLY A 265 4.52 13.64 6.51
CA GLY A 265 5.33 14.82 6.79
C GLY A 265 6.19 14.77 8.05
N SER A 266 5.73 14.23 9.16
CA SER A 266 6.51 13.96 10.36
C SER A 266 6.67 12.46 10.53
N MET A 267 7.81 11.99 11.04
CA MET A 267 7.98 10.57 11.38
C MET A 267 7.61 10.25 12.83
N LEU A 268 7.38 11.26 13.66
CA LEU A 268 7.30 11.12 15.11
C LEU A 268 5.92 10.65 15.58
N ASN A 269 5.88 9.51 16.26
CA ASN A 269 4.70 8.93 16.90
C ASN A 269 5.01 8.70 18.40
N PRO A 270 4.50 9.53 19.33
CA PRO A 270 4.73 9.35 20.76
C PRO A 270 4.11 8.02 21.24
N LYS A 271 4.85 7.17 21.94
CA LYS A 271 4.37 5.82 22.36
C LYS A 271 3.08 5.87 23.19
N ASN A 272 2.96 6.84 24.09
CA ASN A 272 1.77 6.97 24.93
C ASN A 272 0.50 7.51 24.21
N GLU A 273 0.65 7.90 22.95
CA GLU A 273 -0.41 8.42 22.08
C GLU A 273 -0.44 7.65 20.75
N PHE A 274 0.32 6.56 20.64
CA PHE A 274 0.40 5.78 19.42
C PHE A 274 -0.95 5.14 19.08
N ASP A 275 -1.50 5.54 17.95
CA ASP A 275 -2.70 4.96 17.36
C ASP A 275 -2.30 4.39 15.98
N PRO A 276 -2.42 3.09 15.76
CA PRO A 276 -2.04 2.48 14.49
C PRO A 276 -2.89 2.94 13.29
N PHE A 277 -4.01 3.64 13.55
CA PHE A 277 -4.85 4.27 12.52
C PHE A 277 -4.73 5.81 12.48
N ASP A 278 -3.77 6.39 13.22
CA ASP A 278 -3.46 7.84 13.19
C ASP A 278 -1.94 8.06 13.19
N THR A 279 -1.22 7.28 12.41
CA THR A 279 0.23 7.28 12.33
C THR A 279 0.77 8.47 11.56
N ASN A 280 1.93 8.97 12.00
CA ASN A 280 2.74 9.94 11.25
C ASN A 280 3.87 9.23 10.53
N ARG A 281 4.07 9.53 9.25
CA ARG A 281 5.17 9.01 8.43
C ARG A 281 5.90 10.13 7.70
N SER A 282 7.23 10.05 7.65
CA SER A 282 8.06 10.89 6.79
C SER A 282 8.82 10.03 5.79
N TYR A 283 9.33 10.65 4.75
CA TYR A 283 10.26 10.00 3.82
C TYR A 283 11.70 10.23 4.28
N PHE A 284 12.58 9.25 4.07
CA PHE A 284 14.01 9.42 4.28
C PHE A 284 14.72 9.51 2.93
N VAL A 285 15.66 10.44 2.83
CA VAL A 285 16.52 10.75 1.67
C VAL A 285 15.82 11.01 0.32
N GLU A 286 14.55 10.65 0.14
CA GLU A 286 13.82 10.83 -1.12
C GLU A 286 13.37 12.27 -1.34
N TYR A 287 12.78 12.90 -0.30
CA TYR A 287 12.27 14.27 -0.35
C TYR A 287 12.92 15.20 0.67
N THR A 288 13.97 14.72 1.34
CA THR A 288 14.67 15.42 2.41
C THR A 288 16.16 15.17 2.34
N SER A 289 16.98 15.87 3.13
CA SER A 289 18.41 15.62 3.21
C SER A 289 18.72 14.59 4.30
N SER A 290 19.86 13.90 4.19
CA SER A 290 20.36 12.97 5.21
C SER A 290 20.49 13.66 6.58
N GLU A 291 20.97 14.92 6.61
CA GLU A 291 21.08 15.67 7.87
C GLU A 291 19.71 15.96 8.51
N ASN A 292 18.67 16.14 7.69
CA ASN A 292 17.31 16.32 8.22
C ASN A 292 16.72 15.00 8.72
N THR A 293 16.99 13.90 8.04
CA THR A 293 16.61 12.56 8.50
C THR A 293 17.26 12.24 9.84
N GLU A 294 18.58 12.44 9.97
CA GLU A 294 19.31 12.28 11.23
C GLU A 294 18.74 13.15 12.35
N ALA A 295 18.44 14.42 12.07
CA ALA A 295 17.86 15.32 13.07
C ALA A 295 16.46 14.90 13.52
N GLN A 296 15.64 14.33 12.64
CA GLN A 296 14.32 13.81 12.98
C GLN A 296 14.44 12.52 13.80
N LEU A 297 15.35 11.59 13.44
CA LEU A 297 15.62 10.37 14.21
C LEU A 297 16.16 10.69 15.60
N ALA A 298 17.06 11.66 15.72
CA ALA A 298 17.52 12.15 17.02
C ALA A 298 16.39 12.72 17.89
N ASN A 299 15.33 13.26 17.27
CA ASN A 299 14.14 13.69 17.99
C ASN A 299 13.24 12.52 18.42
N VAL A 300 13.15 11.46 17.61
CA VAL A 300 12.47 10.19 17.95
C VAL A 300 13.16 9.56 19.17
N GLU A 301 14.48 9.37 19.12
CA GLU A 301 15.29 8.84 20.21
C GLU A 301 15.09 9.64 21.51
N LYS A 302 15.25 10.96 21.43
CA LYS A 302 15.09 11.85 22.59
C LYS A 302 13.72 11.78 23.26
N GLN A 303 12.67 11.46 22.50
CA GLN A 303 11.30 11.35 22.99
C GLN A 303 10.90 9.89 23.30
N GLU A 304 11.82 8.92 23.12
CA GLU A 304 11.56 7.50 23.29
C GLU A 304 10.28 7.08 22.49
N ALA A 305 10.18 7.62 21.25
CA ALA A 305 9.00 7.49 20.40
C ALA A 305 9.16 6.40 19.33
N ILE A 306 8.15 6.23 18.49
CA ILE A 306 8.19 5.41 17.28
C ILE A 306 8.38 6.36 16.09
N GLY A 307 9.44 6.17 15.32
CA GLY A 307 9.67 6.86 14.05
C GLY A 307 9.24 5.98 12.88
N ILE A 308 8.37 6.49 11.98
CA ILE A 308 8.04 5.77 10.74
C ILE A 308 8.60 6.57 9.58
N ILE A 309 9.49 5.93 8.81
CA ILE A 309 10.16 6.53 7.65
C ILE A 309 10.01 5.64 6.42
N GLY A 310 9.78 6.25 5.28
CA GLY A 310 9.51 5.53 4.05
C GLY A 310 10.34 5.97 2.86
N ALA A 311 10.43 5.11 1.86
CA ALA A 311 11.09 5.40 0.60
C ALA A 311 10.57 4.52 -0.55
N HIS A 312 10.76 5.05 -1.77
CA HIS A 312 10.64 4.29 -3.01
C HIS A 312 12.05 4.03 -3.55
N THR A 313 12.53 2.79 -3.52
CA THR A 313 13.91 2.45 -3.89
C THR A 313 14.26 2.71 -5.36
N PHE A 314 13.27 2.79 -6.25
CA PHE A 314 13.46 3.16 -7.65
C PHE A 314 13.75 4.67 -7.86
N LYS A 315 13.78 5.48 -6.80
CA LYS A 315 14.17 6.90 -6.88
C LYS A 315 15.67 7.05 -6.85
N GLU A 316 16.22 7.96 -7.68
CA GLU A 316 17.67 8.18 -7.81
C GLU A 316 18.34 8.59 -6.48
N GLU A 317 17.59 9.18 -5.55
CA GLU A 317 18.07 9.62 -4.23
C GLU A 317 18.14 8.47 -3.23
N VAL A 318 17.37 7.39 -3.41
CA VAL A 318 17.36 6.23 -2.52
C VAL A 318 18.45 5.25 -2.96
N THR A 319 19.63 5.42 -2.43
CA THR A 319 20.81 4.64 -2.79
C THR A 319 21.25 3.73 -1.64
N GLU A 320 21.95 2.65 -1.96
CA GLU A 320 22.59 1.77 -0.97
C GLU A 320 23.37 2.56 0.09
N SER A 321 24.11 3.60 -0.33
CA SER A 321 24.87 4.45 0.59
C SER A 321 23.96 5.23 1.55
N ASN A 322 22.86 5.80 1.06
CA ASN A 322 21.96 6.60 1.89
C ASN A 322 21.16 5.72 2.86
N ILE A 323 20.79 4.50 2.47
CA ILE A 323 20.18 3.51 3.35
C ILE A 323 21.19 3.12 4.44
N ARG A 324 22.42 2.81 4.06
CA ARG A 324 23.50 2.44 4.97
C ARG A 324 23.79 3.55 6.00
N ASP A 325 23.98 4.78 5.55
CA ASP A 325 24.25 5.93 6.43
C ASP A 325 23.12 6.11 7.47
N THR A 326 21.87 5.85 7.07
CA THR A 326 20.71 5.93 7.97
C THR A 326 20.71 4.79 8.99
N LEU A 327 21.02 3.56 8.56
CA LEU A 327 21.09 2.40 9.45
C LEU A 327 22.31 2.48 10.40
N GLU A 328 23.47 2.98 9.93
CA GLU A 328 24.63 3.26 10.79
C GLU A 328 24.26 4.24 11.90
N TRP A 329 23.47 5.27 11.56
CA TRP A 329 23.00 6.22 12.54
C TRP A 329 22.04 5.57 13.57
N VAL A 330 21.13 4.69 13.13
CA VAL A 330 20.22 3.95 14.02
C VAL A 330 21.02 3.00 14.94
N GLU A 331 22.01 2.27 14.41
CA GLU A 331 22.91 1.39 15.19
C GLU A 331 23.71 2.16 16.26
N ASP A 332 24.14 3.40 15.95
CA ASP A 332 24.87 4.26 16.88
C ASP A 332 23.97 4.95 17.93
N SER A 333 22.63 4.87 17.78
CA SER A 333 21.63 5.42 18.70
C SER A 333 21.07 4.38 19.67
N ASP A 334 20.17 4.79 20.56
CA ASP A 334 19.42 3.88 21.45
C ASP A 334 18.09 3.40 20.80
N LEU A 335 17.86 3.66 19.48
CA LEU A 335 16.68 3.22 18.75
C LEU A 335 16.82 1.77 18.27
N GLU A 336 15.73 1.04 18.26
CA GLU A 336 15.63 -0.28 17.67
C GLU A 336 14.89 -0.23 16.31
N ALA A 337 15.45 -0.89 15.29
CA ALA A 337 14.76 -1.08 14.02
C ALA A 337 13.76 -2.23 14.17
N VAL A 338 12.49 -1.97 13.90
CA VAL A 338 11.39 -2.94 14.02
C VAL A 338 10.47 -2.87 12.82
N THR A 339 9.64 -3.89 12.62
CA THR A 339 8.55 -3.82 11.64
C THR A 339 7.38 -2.97 12.16
N PHE A 340 6.50 -2.54 11.28
CA PHE A 340 5.31 -1.78 11.70
C PHE A 340 4.37 -2.64 12.56
N ARG A 341 4.20 -3.91 12.21
CA ARG A 341 3.46 -4.91 13.01
C ARG A 341 4.04 -5.05 14.41
N ASP A 342 5.35 -5.11 14.54
CA ASP A 342 6.01 -5.24 15.83
C ASP A 342 5.86 -3.98 16.67
N ALA A 343 5.92 -2.80 16.05
CA ALA A 343 5.65 -1.54 16.74
C ALA A 343 4.21 -1.48 17.31
N ILE A 344 3.22 -1.99 16.55
CA ILE A 344 1.82 -2.13 17.03
C ILE A 344 1.76 -3.07 18.24
N ARG A 345 2.35 -4.27 18.13
CA ARG A 345 2.32 -5.30 19.18
C ARG A 345 2.99 -4.84 20.47
N ALA A 346 4.18 -4.25 20.35
CA ALA A 346 4.92 -3.74 21.51
C ALA A 346 4.15 -2.65 22.26
N ASN A 347 3.36 -1.83 21.54
CA ASN A 347 2.61 -0.73 22.13
C ASN A 347 1.25 -1.18 22.72
N ALA A 348 0.67 -2.28 22.22
CA ALA A 348 -0.55 -2.88 22.75
C ALA A 348 -0.33 -3.48 24.13
N ASP A 349 0.82 -4.14 24.37
CA ASP A 349 1.18 -4.76 25.63
C ASP A 349 1.54 -3.76 26.74
N GLY A 350 1.91 -2.52 26.39
CA GLY A 350 2.23 -1.42 27.33
C GLY A 350 1.02 -0.65 27.88
N SER A 351 -0.20 -1.00 27.45
CA SER A 351 -1.42 -0.23 27.78
C SER A 351 -2.22 -0.76 29.00
N ASP A 352 -1.67 -1.68 29.82
CA ASP A 352 -2.29 -2.27 31.04
C ASP A 352 -1.94 -1.53 32.36
#